data_0977170d8eccc750e92411136dc85bf0
#
_entry.id   0977170d8eccc750e92411136dc85bf0
#
_cell.length_a   1.000
_cell.length_b   1.000
_cell.length_c   1.000
_cell.angle_alpha   90.00
_cell.angle_beta   90.00
_cell.angle_gamma   90.00
#
_symmetry.space_group_name_H-M   'P 1'
#
loop_
_entity.id
_entity.type
_entity.pdbx_description
1 polymer ?
#
loop_
_entity_poly.entity_id
_entity_poly.type
_entity_poly.pdbx_seq_one_letter_code
_entity_poly.pdbx_strand_id
1 'polypeptide(L)'
;MQDFGGTDSYTNAVSDIYYDNFGEGIFTGKGIYNIEIFHKVLCEEIPENTVLSHDLLEGNYLRCGLATDILLLDDYPSKYISYVTRLSRWIRGDWQIKMWLNKYITIKNGTQKLNPLNKLSKFKILDNLLRSLVPVTSLFGVILSVLLKMFTEIKVWPIVAISLLGITFSSIIDILNYIIFKKNIDSNYISAHKNIIPVIGALKASILRGALEISFLPNKAIITLSSIIKTIYRTKISKEHLLEWITAEDAEKQAKTDIVSYYKFMWANVLFGILFLGIGIFTKQILEIIGGIIWILGPLEAYYLSKDTKEFVAIEKISKQDKEYLLETGQKIWNFFNDTMNEENNFLPPDNYQEDRKEIIAKRTSPTNIGLRNACYCLSI
;
A
#
# COMPACT_ATOMS: atom_id res chain seq x y z
N MET A 1 0.14 1.01 14.22
CA MET A 1 -0.10 0.87 12.78
C MET A 1 -0.12 2.21 12.04
N GLN A 2 -0.55 3.32 12.64
CA GLN A 2 -0.37 4.66 12.05
C GLN A 2 1.10 4.96 11.70
N ASP A 3 2.05 4.34 12.38
CA ASP A 3 3.50 4.50 12.14
C ASP A 3 4.02 3.68 10.94
N PHE A 4 3.23 2.75 10.41
CA PHE A 4 3.47 2.12 9.11
C PHE A 4 2.86 2.93 7.97
N GLY A 5 2.47 4.16 8.29
CA GLY A 5 1.71 5.07 7.46
C GLY A 5 1.93 4.89 5.98
N GLY A 6 0.83 4.80 5.27
CA GLY A 6 0.78 4.63 3.83
C GLY A 6 1.34 5.83 3.06
N THR A 7 2.51 6.29 3.43
CA THR A 7 3.28 7.17 2.55
C THR A 7 3.87 6.29 1.46
N ASP A 8 3.43 6.52 0.25
CA ASP A 8 4.12 6.03 -0.92
C ASP A 8 5.60 6.45 -0.80
N SER A 9 6.51 5.53 -1.08
CA SER A 9 7.95 5.81 -1.02
C SER A 9 8.39 6.89 -2.01
N TYR A 10 7.57 7.22 -3.00
CA TYR A 10 7.88 8.12 -4.10
C TYR A 10 7.14 9.44 -4.04
N THR A 11 5.97 9.49 -3.40
CA THR A 11 5.12 10.69 -3.35
C THR A 11 4.84 11.13 -1.92
N ASN A 12 4.80 12.41 -1.75
CA ASN A 12 4.23 13.06 -0.57
C ASN A 12 3.31 14.21 -1.02
N ALA A 13 2.76 14.97 -0.10
CA ALA A 13 1.78 16.02 -0.42
C ALA A 13 2.28 17.07 -1.44
N VAL A 14 3.58 17.29 -1.55
CA VAL A 14 4.16 18.37 -2.35
C VAL A 14 5.25 17.92 -3.33
N SER A 15 5.59 16.62 -3.36
CA SER A 15 6.71 16.09 -4.16
C SER A 15 6.45 14.67 -4.61
N ASP A 16 6.78 14.39 -5.86
CA ASP A 16 6.89 13.05 -6.45
C ASP A 16 8.27 12.94 -7.07
N ILE A 17 9.07 11.98 -6.62
CA ILE A 17 10.48 11.82 -7.04
C ILE A 17 10.60 11.71 -8.56
N TYR A 18 9.68 11.01 -9.22
CA TYR A 18 9.71 10.87 -10.67
C TYR A 18 9.26 12.15 -11.37
N TYR A 19 8.22 12.82 -10.86
CA TYR A 19 7.76 14.08 -11.42
C TYR A 19 8.82 15.18 -11.29
N ASP A 20 9.43 15.30 -10.13
CA ASP A 20 10.45 16.32 -9.83
C ASP A 20 11.71 16.15 -10.69
N ASN A 21 12.09 14.90 -10.99
CA ASN A 21 13.31 14.61 -11.77
C ASN A 21 13.06 14.41 -13.27
N PHE A 22 11.89 13.95 -13.67
CA PHE A 22 11.61 13.51 -15.05
C PHE A 22 10.34 14.14 -15.65
N GLY A 23 9.61 14.96 -14.91
CA GLY A 23 8.36 15.59 -15.37
C GLY A 23 7.21 14.59 -15.62
N GLU A 24 7.27 13.41 -15.01
CA GLU A 24 6.27 12.36 -15.16
C GLU A 24 6.11 11.59 -13.83
N GLY A 25 4.99 11.79 -13.13
CA GLY A 25 4.70 11.21 -11.83
C GLY A 25 4.31 9.75 -11.85
N ILE A 26 3.96 9.23 -10.66
CA ILE A 26 3.35 7.92 -10.46
C ILE A 26 1.87 8.07 -10.18
N PHE A 27 1.02 7.30 -10.87
CA PHE A 27 -0.39 7.22 -10.58
C PHE A 27 -0.65 6.13 -9.52
N THR A 28 -1.30 6.51 -8.44
CA THR A 28 -1.57 5.66 -7.28
C THR A 28 -3.07 5.27 -7.14
N GLY A 29 -3.83 5.43 -8.23
CA GLY A 29 -5.25 5.05 -8.28
C GLY A 29 -6.22 6.18 -7.93
N LYS A 30 -5.73 7.38 -7.58
CA LYS A 30 -6.58 8.55 -7.29
C LYS A 30 -6.11 9.76 -8.07
N GLY A 31 -7.00 10.31 -8.87
CA GLY A 31 -6.70 11.45 -9.73
C GLY A 31 -7.83 11.81 -10.68
N ILE A 32 -7.62 12.87 -11.43
CA ILE A 32 -8.55 13.38 -12.44
C ILE A 32 -7.93 13.12 -13.82
N TYR A 33 -8.73 12.63 -14.75
CA TYR A 33 -8.28 12.36 -16.12
C TYR A 33 -9.37 12.71 -17.14
N ASN A 34 -8.94 13.01 -18.37
CA ASN A 34 -9.85 13.21 -19.47
C ASN A 34 -10.33 11.85 -19.99
N ILE A 35 -11.66 11.62 -19.94
CA ILE A 35 -12.28 10.31 -20.28
C ILE A 35 -12.07 9.95 -21.75
N GLU A 36 -12.13 10.92 -22.67
CA GLU A 36 -11.95 10.68 -24.10
C GLU A 36 -10.52 10.26 -24.43
N ILE A 37 -9.53 10.92 -23.82
CA ILE A 37 -8.12 10.57 -23.97
C ILE A 37 -7.86 9.18 -23.34
N PHE A 38 -8.38 8.94 -22.13
CA PHE A 38 -8.26 7.65 -21.45
C PHE A 38 -8.77 6.52 -22.34
N HIS A 39 -9.98 6.64 -22.84
CA HIS A 39 -10.59 5.64 -23.74
C HIS A 39 -9.78 5.48 -25.03
N LYS A 40 -9.42 6.57 -25.70
CA LYS A 40 -8.65 6.53 -26.96
C LYS A 40 -7.29 5.83 -26.80
N VAL A 41 -6.64 5.98 -25.66
CA VAL A 41 -5.30 5.43 -25.43
C VAL A 41 -5.35 3.98 -24.96
N LEU A 42 -6.32 3.61 -24.12
CA LEU A 42 -6.29 2.34 -23.38
C LEU A 42 -7.29 1.29 -23.85
N CYS A 43 -8.34 1.66 -24.59
CA CYS A 43 -9.45 0.74 -24.87
C CYS A 43 -9.05 -0.57 -25.59
N GLU A 44 -7.97 -0.57 -26.39
CA GLU A 44 -7.48 -1.73 -27.13
C GLU A 44 -6.10 -2.24 -26.64
N GLU A 45 -5.47 -1.56 -25.68
CA GLU A 45 -4.08 -1.82 -25.30
C GLU A 45 -3.93 -2.95 -24.27
N ILE A 46 -4.91 -3.12 -23.41
CA ILE A 46 -4.81 -4.07 -22.29
C ILE A 46 -5.71 -5.29 -22.56
N PRO A 47 -5.16 -6.51 -22.56
CA PRO A 47 -5.97 -7.73 -22.70
C PRO A 47 -6.97 -7.86 -21.55
N GLU A 48 -8.18 -8.32 -21.85
CA GLU A 48 -9.22 -8.50 -20.85
C GLU A 48 -8.81 -9.50 -19.76
N ASN A 49 -9.22 -9.25 -18.53
CA ASN A 49 -9.01 -10.12 -17.38
C ASN A 49 -7.54 -10.44 -17.04
N THR A 50 -6.57 -9.60 -17.42
CA THR A 50 -5.15 -9.88 -17.23
C THR A 50 -4.46 -9.05 -16.16
N VAL A 51 -4.98 -7.86 -15.82
CA VAL A 51 -4.30 -6.91 -14.92
C VAL A 51 -5.15 -6.65 -13.69
N LEU A 52 -4.63 -7.07 -12.53
CA LEU A 52 -5.28 -6.92 -11.22
C LEU A 52 -5.06 -5.53 -10.60
N SER A 53 -3.84 -4.98 -10.73
CA SER A 53 -3.48 -3.64 -10.27
C SER A 53 -3.03 -2.84 -11.49
N HIS A 54 -3.90 -1.94 -11.94
CA HIS A 54 -3.75 -1.25 -13.23
C HIS A 54 -3.15 0.15 -13.10
N ASP A 55 -3.13 0.72 -11.89
CA ASP A 55 -2.77 2.11 -11.63
C ASP A 55 -1.44 2.51 -12.27
N LEU A 56 -0.36 1.77 -11.97
CA LEU A 56 0.96 2.06 -12.53
C LEU A 56 0.99 1.96 -14.06
N LEU A 57 0.26 0.99 -14.62
CA LEU A 57 0.23 0.80 -16.07
C LEU A 57 -0.53 1.93 -16.75
N GLU A 58 -1.69 2.30 -16.25
CA GLU A 58 -2.48 3.43 -16.76
C GLU A 58 -1.69 4.74 -16.70
N GLY A 59 -1.05 5.02 -15.54
CA GLY A 59 -0.19 6.18 -15.40
C GLY A 59 1.00 6.20 -16.36
N ASN A 60 1.54 5.03 -16.70
CA ASN A 60 2.62 4.92 -17.69
C ASN A 60 2.15 5.18 -19.13
N TYR A 61 0.92 4.84 -19.48
CA TYR A 61 0.35 5.12 -20.80
C TYR A 61 -0.10 6.57 -20.94
N LEU A 62 -0.76 7.11 -19.91
CA LEU A 62 -1.41 8.42 -19.96
C LEU A 62 -0.53 9.55 -19.49
N ARG A 63 0.50 9.22 -18.72
CA ARG A 63 1.36 10.12 -17.96
C ARG A 63 0.60 10.93 -16.92
N CYS A 64 1.20 11.15 -15.77
CA CYS A 64 0.58 11.87 -14.67
C CYS A 64 1.45 13.01 -14.17
N GLY A 65 0.77 14.08 -13.78
CA GLY A 65 1.34 15.17 -13.00
C GLY A 65 0.85 15.12 -11.56
N LEU A 66 1.56 15.78 -10.66
CA LEU A 66 1.17 15.93 -9.27
C LEU A 66 0.40 17.25 -9.09
N ALA A 67 -0.82 17.18 -8.54
CA ALA A 67 -1.58 18.35 -8.10
C ALA A 67 -1.26 18.62 -6.63
N THR A 68 -0.39 19.58 -6.36
CA THR A 68 0.14 19.85 -5.00
C THR A 68 -0.85 20.61 -4.10
N ASP A 69 -1.88 21.20 -4.68
CA ASP A 69 -2.96 21.95 -4.02
C ASP A 69 -4.16 21.07 -3.65
N ILE A 70 -4.16 19.78 -4.05
CA ILE A 70 -5.23 18.83 -3.76
C ILE A 70 -4.69 17.72 -2.87
N LEU A 71 -5.13 17.67 -1.62
CA LEU A 71 -4.78 16.64 -0.65
C LEU A 71 -5.98 15.71 -0.45
N LEU A 72 -5.79 14.43 -0.80
CA LEU A 72 -6.75 13.37 -0.53
C LEU A 72 -6.27 12.54 0.66
N LEU A 73 -7.14 12.37 1.65
CA LEU A 73 -6.89 11.49 2.79
C LEU A 73 -7.56 10.15 2.53
N ASP A 74 -6.82 9.08 2.69
CA ASP A 74 -7.30 7.71 2.53
C ASP A 74 -7.03 6.89 3.78
N ASP A 75 -7.87 5.89 4.03
CA ASP A 75 -7.71 5.00 5.16
C ASP A 75 -6.64 3.93 4.88
N TYR A 76 -6.04 3.41 5.95
CA TYR A 76 -4.97 2.43 5.87
C TYR A 76 -5.29 1.20 6.74
N PRO A 77 -4.91 -0.04 6.33
CA PRO A 77 -5.15 -1.23 7.11
C PRO A 77 -4.64 -1.09 8.55
N SER A 78 -5.52 -1.27 9.51
CA SER A 78 -5.18 -1.17 10.93
C SER A 78 -4.55 -2.45 11.48
N LYS A 79 -4.83 -3.60 10.83
CA LYS A 79 -4.34 -4.91 11.25
C LYS A 79 -3.23 -5.42 10.34
N TYR A 80 -2.25 -6.10 10.92
CA TYR A 80 -1.13 -6.67 10.14
C TYR A 80 -1.60 -7.68 9.08
N ILE A 81 -2.60 -8.52 9.39
CA ILE A 81 -3.16 -9.49 8.46
C ILE A 81 -3.76 -8.80 7.22
N SER A 82 -4.54 -7.73 7.42
CA SER A 82 -5.13 -6.95 6.33
C SER A 82 -4.06 -6.26 5.49
N TYR A 83 -3.05 -5.68 6.15
CA TYR A 83 -1.91 -5.07 5.47
C TYR A 83 -1.20 -6.05 4.54
N VAL A 84 -0.87 -7.26 5.04
CA VAL A 84 -0.17 -8.27 4.25
C VAL A 84 -1.04 -8.84 3.12
N THR A 85 -2.35 -8.95 3.34
CA THR A 85 -3.30 -9.35 2.30
C THR A 85 -3.32 -8.32 1.16
N ARG A 86 -3.34 -7.02 1.48
CA ARG A 86 -3.24 -5.93 0.51
C ARG A 86 -1.89 -5.95 -0.22
N LEU A 87 -0.79 -6.15 0.51
CA LEU A 87 0.55 -6.27 -0.08
C LEU A 87 0.63 -7.43 -1.07
N SER A 88 0.09 -8.61 -0.72
CA SER A 88 0.03 -9.77 -1.62
C SER A 88 -0.71 -9.46 -2.92
N ARG A 89 -1.82 -8.69 -2.87
CA ARG A 89 -2.56 -8.24 -4.05
C ARG A 89 -1.70 -7.33 -4.94
N TRP A 90 -1.00 -6.37 -4.35
CA TRP A 90 -0.13 -5.46 -5.11
C TRP A 90 1.03 -6.21 -5.78
N ILE A 91 1.71 -7.09 -5.06
CA ILE A 91 2.78 -7.92 -5.63
C ILE A 91 2.24 -8.74 -6.82
N ARG A 92 1.05 -9.32 -6.70
CA ARG A 92 0.43 -10.07 -7.80
C ARG A 92 0.17 -9.18 -9.01
N GLY A 93 -0.36 -7.97 -8.80
CA GLY A 93 -0.58 -6.99 -9.86
C GLY A 93 0.72 -6.58 -10.55
N ASP A 94 1.76 -6.22 -9.79
CA ASP A 94 3.07 -5.86 -10.34
C ASP A 94 3.66 -6.99 -11.19
N TRP A 95 3.56 -8.24 -10.75
CA TRP A 95 4.08 -9.39 -11.50
C TRP A 95 3.25 -9.74 -12.73
N GLN A 96 1.96 -9.38 -12.79
CA GLN A 96 1.15 -9.51 -14.00
C GLN A 96 1.60 -8.54 -15.09
N ILE A 97 1.91 -7.29 -14.73
CA ILE A 97 2.35 -6.27 -15.70
C ILE A 97 3.80 -6.44 -16.16
N LYS A 98 4.53 -7.46 -15.67
CA LYS A 98 5.90 -7.79 -16.11
C LYS A 98 6.02 -7.92 -17.63
N MET A 99 4.97 -8.34 -18.34
CA MET A 99 5.01 -8.48 -19.80
C MET A 99 5.31 -7.15 -20.53
N TRP A 100 5.00 -5.99 -19.91
CA TRP A 100 5.31 -4.67 -20.47
C TRP A 100 6.80 -4.28 -20.38
N LEU A 101 7.66 -5.11 -19.82
CA LEU A 101 9.11 -4.97 -19.96
C LEU A 101 9.62 -5.43 -21.33
N ASN A 102 8.87 -6.29 -22.01
CA ASN A 102 9.26 -6.85 -23.31
C ASN A 102 9.23 -5.78 -24.44
N LYS A 103 9.91 -6.09 -25.54
CA LYS A 103 9.90 -5.27 -26.74
C LYS A 103 8.54 -5.28 -27.45
N TYR A 104 7.83 -6.43 -27.43
CA TYR A 104 6.50 -6.62 -27.96
C TYR A 104 5.55 -7.02 -26.83
N ILE A 105 4.33 -6.51 -26.89
CA ILE A 105 3.24 -6.80 -25.95
C ILE A 105 2.05 -7.37 -26.70
N THR A 106 1.27 -8.19 -26.02
CA THR A 106 -0.03 -8.68 -26.55
C THR A 106 -1.10 -7.69 -26.14
N ILE A 107 -1.88 -7.21 -27.11
CA ILE A 107 -3.00 -6.29 -26.88
C ILE A 107 -4.35 -7.04 -26.83
N LYS A 108 -5.47 -6.32 -26.62
CA LYS A 108 -6.81 -6.87 -26.37
C LYS A 108 -7.26 -7.91 -27.40
N ASN A 109 -6.99 -7.69 -28.68
CA ASN A 109 -7.37 -8.60 -29.76
C ASN A 109 -6.42 -9.82 -29.92
N GLY A 110 -5.46 -10.01 -29.01
CA GLY A 110 -4.49 -11.10 -29.06
C GLY A 110 -3.30 -10.88 -29.99
N THR A 111 -3.25 -9.77 -30.74
CA THR A 111 -2.12 -9.46 -31.64
C THR A 111 -0.93 -8.92 -30.85
N GLN A 112 0.26 -9.07 -31.43
CA GLN A 112 1.47 -8.48 -30.87
C GLN A 112 1.72 -7.09 -31.48
N LYS A 113 2.02 -6.14 -30.62
CA LYS A 113 2.36 -4.75 -30.96
C LYS A 113 3.70 -4.36 -30.34
N LEU A 114 4.42 -3.44 -30.98
CA LEU A 114 5.59 -2.82 -30.39
C LEU A 114 5.16 -2.08 -29.09
N ASN A 115 5.86 -2.36 -28.00
CA ASN A 115 5.54 -1.77 -26.69
C ASN A 115 5.73 -0.25 -26.72
N PRO A 116 4.67 0.54 -26.47
CA PRO A 116 4.74 1.99 -26.55
C PRO A 116 5.41 2.63 -25.32
N LEU A 117 5.63 1.87 -24.25
CA LEU A 117 6.18 2.41 -22.99
C LEU A 117 7.64 2.83 -23.17
N ASN A 118 7.96 4.01 -22.67
CA ASN A 118 9.29 4.55 -22.64
C ASN A 118 10.21 3.85 -21.62
N LYS A 119 11.48 4.23 -21.57
CA LYS A 119 12.47 3.62 -20.65
C LYS A 119 12.13 3.89 -19.18
N LEU A 120 11.62 5.07 -18.85
CA LEU A 120 11.24 5.44 -17.48
C LEU A 120 10.06 4.59 -17.00
N SER A 121 9.03 4.44 -17.82
CA SER A 121 7.88 3.58 -17.52
C SER A 121 8.28 2.13 -17.27
N LYS A 122 9.18 1.59 -18.10
CA LYS A 122 9.75 0.24 -17.89
C LYS A 122 10.59 0.16 -16.63
N PHE A 123 11.34 1.21 -16.31
CA PHE A 123 12.10 1.27 -15.06
C PHE A 123 11.17 1.25 -13.84
N LYS A 124 10.07 2.03 -13.83
CA LYS A 124 9.08 2.00 -12.74
C LYS A 124 8.51 0.59 -12.52
N ILE A 125 8.18 -0.13 -13.60
CA ILE A 125 7.71 -1.53 -13.50
C ILE A 125 8.80 -2.44 -12.92
N LEU A 126 10.03 -2.35 -13.45
CA LEU A 126 11.15 -3.15 -12.98
C LEU A 126 11.47 -2.90 -11.52
N ASP A 127 11.46 -1.64 -11.09
CA ASP A 127 11.70 -1.23 -9.71
C ASP A 127 10.70 -1.86 -8.74
N ASN A 128 9.39 -1.86 -9.07
CA ASN A 128 8.37 -2.54 -8.26
C ASN A 128 8.66 -4.05 -8.15
N LEU A 129 9.06 -4.70 -9.24
CA LEU A 129 9.42 -6.12 -9.21
C LEU A 129 10.63 -6.37 -8.31
N LEU A 130 11.69 -5.56 -8.43
CA LEU A 130 12.90 -5.68 -7.61
C LEU A 130 12.61 -5.43 -6.13
N ARG A 131 11.83 -4.38 -5.82
CA ARG A 131 11.41 -4.10 -4.44
C ARG A 131 10.63 -5.25 -3.82
N SER A 132 9.75 -5.89 -4.59
CA SER A 132 9.01 -7.05 -4.11
C SER A 132 9.91 -8.24 -3.76
N LEU A 133 11.10 -8.35 -4.36
CA LEU A 133 12.05 -9.42 -4.07
C LEU A 133 12.90 -9.17 -2.82
N VAL A 134 12.96 -7.93 -2.31
CA VAL A 134 13.82 -7.58 -1.16
C VAL A 134 13.60 -8.47 0.07
N PRO A 135 12.37 -8.71 0.56
CA PRO A 135 12.18 -9.61 1.72
C PRO A 135 12.65 -11.04 1.45
N VAL A 136 12.45 -11.54 0.22
CA VAL A 136 12.84 -12.91 -0.16
C VAL A 136 14.36 -13.04 -0.20
N THR A 137 15.05 -12.11 -0.85
CA THR A 137 16.53 -12.11 -0.94
C THR A 137 17.18 -11.85 0.41
N SER A 138 16.58 -11.00 1.25
CA SER A 138 17.03 -10.76 2.62
C SER A 138 16.95 -12.03 3.48
N LEU A 139 15.81 -12.71 3.48
CA LEU A 139 15.68 -13.97 4.21
C LEU A 139 16.65 -15.03 3.69
N PHE A 140 16.77 -15.16 2.36
CA PHE A 140 17.72 -16.08 1.73
C PHE A 140 19.15 -15.78 2.14
N GLY A 141 19.58 -14.52 2.12
CA GLY A 141 20.93 -14.12 2.52
C GLY A 141 21.21 -14.40 4.00
N VAL A 142 20.23 -14.19 4.89
CA VAL A 142 20.37 -14.54 6.32
C VAL A 142 20.49 -16.05 6.49
N ILE A 143 19.69 -16.86 5.82
CA ILE A 143 19.77 -18.33 5.86
C ILE A 143 21.12 -18.80 5.31
N LEU A 144 21.52 -18.26 4.15
CA LEU A 144 22.80 -18.60 3.53
C LEU A 144 23.98 -18.28 4.46
N SER A 145 23.94 -17.16 5.17
CA SER A 145 25.00 -16.78 6.11
C SER A 145 25.14 -17.79 7.26
N VAL A 146 24.01 -18.30 7.78
CA VAL A 146 24.02 -19.34 8.82
C VAL A 146 24.59 -20.65 8.28
N LEU A 147 24.16 -21.07 7.08
CA LEU A 147 24.68 -22.28 6.44
C LEU A 147 26.19 -22.17 6.15
N LEU A 148 26.65 -21.05 5.58
CA LEU A 148 28.09 -20.86 5.35
C LEU A 148 28.89 -20.93 6.64
N LYS A 149 28.40 -20.32 7.72
CA LYS A 149 29.05 -20.34 9.03
C LYS A 149 29.15 -21.76 9.63
N MET A 150 28.18 -22.63 9.33
CA MET A 150 28.22 -24.01 9.79
C MET A 150 29.27 -24.87 9.08
N PHE A 151 29.56 -24.57 7.81
CA PHE A 151 30.41 -25.40 6.95
C PHE A 151 31.74 -24.75 6.58
N THR A 152 31.93 -23.45 6.93
CA THR A 152 33.15 -22.70 6.56
C THR A 152 33.56 -21.74 7.68
N GLU A 153 34.81 -21.31 7.67
CA GLU A 153 35.32 -20.29 8.59
C GLU A 153 35.20 -18.85 8.02
N ILE A 154 34.40 -18.67 6.96
CA ILE A 154 34.21 -17.36 6.32
C ILE A 154 33.50 -16.40 7.28
N LYS A 155 33.97 -15.15 7.31
CA LYS A 155 33.27 -14.09 8.04
C LYS A 155 31.94 -13.75 7.36
N VAL A 156 30.82 -14.20 7.91
CA VAL A 156 29.48 -14.08 7.31
C VAL A 156 28.75 -12.75 7.65
N TRP A 157 29.29 -11.97 8.59
CA TRP A 157 28.65 -10.71 9.01
C TRP A 157 28.36 -9.71 7.86
N PRO A 158 29.20 -9.60 6.79
CA PRO A 158 28.87 -8.70 5.68
C PRO A 158 27.63 -9.17 4.92
N ILE A 159 27.42 -10.48 4.78
CA ILE A 159 26.26 -11.05 4.12
C ILE A 159 24.99 -10.74 4.94
N VAL A 160 25.05 -10.92 6.25
CA VAL A 160 23.94 -10.57 7.16
C VAL A 160 23.64 -9.08 7.08
N ALA A 161 24.68 -8.23 7.16
CA ALA A 161 24.53 -6.78 7.11
C ALA A 161 23.86 -6.32 5.80
N ILE A 162 24.33 -6.80 4.64
CA ILE A 162 23.74 -6.46 3.34
C ILE A 162 22.30 -6.97 3.25
N SER A 163 22.03 -8.18 3.72
CA SER A 163 20.68 -8.76 3.71
C SER A 163 19.69 -7.96 4.56
N LEU A 164 20.08 -7.52 5.73
CA LEU A 164 19.24 -6.71 6.61
C LEU A 164 19.16 -5.25 6.13
N LEU A 165 20.22 -4.72 5.53
CA LEU A 165 20.22 -3.37 4.97
C LEU A 165 19.12 -3.19 3.94
N GLY A 166 18.85 -4.20 3.09
CA GLY A 166 17.81 -4.13 2.08
C GLY A 166 16.41 -3.81 2.65
N ILE A 167 16.05 -4.41 3.77
CA ILE A 167 14.73 -4.20 4.41
C ILE A 167 14.70 -3.00 5.36
N THR A 168 15.83 -2.58 5.91
CA THR A 168 15.91 -1.48 6.89
C THR A 168 16.36 -0.16 6.29
N PHE A 169 16.70 -0.13 4.99
CA PHE A 169 17.31 1.03 4.34
C PHE A 169 16.51 2.31 4.48
N SER A 170 15.20 2.27 4.22
CA SER A 170 14.32 3.44 4.39
C SER A 170 14.32 3.96 5.82
N SER A 171 14.25 3.08 6.81
CA SER A 171 14.31 3.48 8.22
C SER A 171 15.65 4.11 8.59
N ILE A 172 16.76 3.61 8.03
CA ILE A 172 18.08 4.18 8.24
C ILE A 172 18.18 5.58 7.61
N ILE A 173 17.68 5.75 6.40
CA ILE A 173 17.66 7.06 5.73
C ILE A 173 16.81 8.07 6.53
N ASP A 174 15.64 7.67 7.01
CA ASP A 174 14.79 8.52 7.86
C ASP A 174 15.51 8.96 9.15
N ILE A 175 16.23 8.03 9.79
CA ILE A 175 17.03 8.34 10.99
C ILE A 175 18.16 9.31 10.65
N LEU A 176 18.89 9.07 9.56
CA LEU A 176 19.97 9.94 9.10
C LEU A 176 19.45 11.33 8.75
N ASN A 177 18.36 11.43 8.02
CA ASN A 177 17.69 12.69 7.71
C ASN A 177 17.30 13.44 8.99
N TYR A 178 16.72 12.75 9.97
CA TYR A 178 16.41 13.34 11.25
C TYR A 178 17.65 13.90 11.94
N ILE A 179 18.78 13.18 11.97
CA ILE A 179 20.01 13.62 12.62
C ILE A 179 20.62 14.82 11.88
N ILE A 180 20.67 14.76 10.54
CA ILE A 180 21.31 15.79 9.72
C ILE A 180 20.49 17.08 9.72
N PHE A 181 19.17 16.99 9.55
CA PHE A 181 18.32 18.15 9.35
C PHE A 181 17.64 18.66 10.63
N LYS A 182 17.86 18.00 11.77
CA LYS A 182 17.29 18.42 13.07
C LYS A 182 17.54 19.91 13.41
N LYS A 183 18.67 20.47 13.00
CA LYS A 183 19.03 21.88 13.24
C LYS A 183 18.47 22.84 12.20
N ASN A 184 18.10 22.38 11.02
CA ASN A 184 17.73 23.21 9.88
C ASN A 184 16.21 23.20 9.58
N ILE A 185 15.42 22.52 10.42
CA ILE A 185 13.98 22.51 10.25
C ILE A 185 13.47 23.85 10.78
N ASP A 186 13.24 24.77 9.85
CA ASP A 186 12.76 26.11 10.15
C ASP A 186 11.43 26.04 10.92
N SER A 187 11.36 26.76 12.02
CA SER A 187 10.27 26.71 12.98
C SER A 187 8.88 26.99 12.39
N ASN A 188 8.82 27.72 11.27
CA ASN A 188 7.58 28.13 10.62
C ASN A 188 6.89 27.02 9.82
N TYR A 189 7.65 26.16 9.12
CA TYR A 189 7.08 25.03 8.39
C TYR A 189 6.58 23.93 9.35
N ILE A 190 7.32 23.69 10.41
CA ILE A 190 6.93 22.72 11.46
C ILE A 190 5.79 23.27 12.30
N SER A 191 5.66 24.59 12.49
CA SER A 191 4.60 25.17 13.32
C SER A 191 3.20 24.88 12.76
N ALA A 192 3.03 24.88 11.44
CA ALA A 192 1.77 24.52 10.79
C ALA A 192 1.44 23.02 10.91
N HIS A 193 2.45 22.15 11.06
CA HIS A 193 2.29 20.67 11.14
C HIS A 193 2.61 20.10 12.53
N LYS A 194 3.00 20.93 13.47
CA LYS A 194 3.43 20.55 14.84
C LYS A 194 2.36 19.80 15.64
N ASN A 195 1.11 20.01 15.31
CA ASN A 195 -0.02 19.32 15.96
C ASN A 195 -0.27 17.94 15.39
N ILE A 196 0.39 17.55 14.26
CA ILE A 196 0.11 16.30 13.56
C ILE A 196 1.22 15.27 13.78
N ILE A 197 2.51 15.65 13.81
CA ILE A 197 3.62 14.69 14.04
C ILE A 197 4.75 15.36 14.85
N PRO A 198 4.94 15.03 16.14
CA PRO A 198 6.12 15.45 16.87
C PRO A 198 7.38 14.86 16.23
N VAL A 199 8.40 15.67 15.99
CA VAL A 199 9.68 15.25 15.38
C VAL A 199 10.34 14.08 16.13
N ILE A 200 10.17 14.00 17.46
CA ILE A 200 10.59 12.85 18.29
C ILE A 200 9.77 11.58 17.96
N GLY A 201 8.49 11.73 17.60
CA GLY A 201 7.64 10.62 17.15
C GLY A 201 8.14 10.01 15.85
N ALA A 202 8.59 10.82 14.89
CA ALA A 202 9.12 10.34 13.62
C ALA A 202 10.37 9.47 13.80
N LEU A 203 11.34 9.87 14.63
CA LEU A 203 12.52 9.06 14.93
C LEU A 203 12.16 7.73 15.58
N LYS A 204 11.28 7.76 16.59
CA LYS A 204 10.79 6.55 17.26
C LYS A 204 10.07 5.63 16.30
N ALA A 205 9.22 6.19 15.41
CA ALA A 205 8.51 5.44 14.39
C ALA A 205 9.47 4.76 13.39
N SER A 206 10.53 5.46 12.96
CA SER A 206 11.52 4.90 12.02
C SER A 206 12.33 3.77 12.65
N ILE A 207 12.73 3.91 13.92
CA ILE A 207 13.42 2.84 14.66
C ILE A 207 12.50 1.62 14.82
N LEU A 208 11.25 1.85 15.24
CA LEU A 208 10.27 0.78 15.41
C LEU A 208 9.99 0.08 14.09
N ARG A 209 9.81 0.83 13.00
CA ARG A 209 9.64 0.28 11.65
C ARG A 209 10.78 -0.66 11.28
N GLY A 210 12.04 -0.22 11.42
CA GLY A 210 13.20 -1.05 11.12
C GLY A 210 13.25 -2.33 11.94
N ALA A 211 12.92 -2.27 13.23
CA ALA A 211 12.86 -3.44 14.10
C ALA A 211 11.77 -4.43 13.67
N LEU A 212 10.57 -3.93 13.34
CA LEU A 212 9.44 -4.75 12.90
C LEU A 212 9.66 -5.35 11.49
N GLU A 213 10.36 -4.65 10.60
CA GLU A 213 10.77 -5.24 9.30
C GLU A 213 11.64 -6.48 9.49
N ILE A 214 12.56 -6.45 10.45
CA ILE A 214 13.39 -7.62 10.81
C ILE A 214 12.55 -8.70 11.48
N SER A 215 11.68 -8.31 12.42
CA SER A 215 10.83 -9.25 13.16
C SER A 215 9.85 -10.00 12.25
N PHE A 216 9.28 -9.34 11.24
CA PHE A 216 8.29 -9.93 10.34
C PHE A 216 8.89 -10.51 9.05
N LEU A 217 10.21 -10.47 8.89
CA LEU A 217 10.91 -10.87 7.68
C LEU A 217 10.51 -12.25 7.15
N PRO A 218 10.47 -13.35 7.95
CA PRO A 218 10.12 -14.66 7.44
C PRO A 218 8.72 -14.71 6.84
N ASN A 219 7.73 -14.12 7.52
CA ASN A 219 6.35 -14.08 7.03
C ASN A 219 6.23 -13.26 5.74
N LYS A 220 6.80 -12.06 5.70
CA LYS A 220 6.80 -11.21 4.51
C LYS A 220 7.46 -11.91 3.31
N ALA A 221 8.61 -12.55 3.53
CA ALA A 221 9.34 -13.26 2.49
C ALA A 221 8.52 -14.42 1.90
N ILE A 222 7.93 -15.27 2.74
CA ILE A 222 7.14 -16.43 2.29
C ILE A 222 5.86 -15.99 1.58
N ILE A 223 5.15 -14.98 2.09
CA ILE A 223 3.94 -14.46 1.44
C ILE A 223 4.27 -13.82 0.09
N THR A 224 5.35 -13.05 0.03
CA THR A 224 5.83 -12.46 -1.23
C THR A 224 6.19 -13.53 -2.25
N LEU A 225 6.99 -14.52 -1.86
CA LEU A 225 7.37 -15.62 -2.73
C LEU A 225 6.16 -16.42 -3.21
N SER A 226 5.22 -16.73 -2.31
CA SER A 226 3.96 -17.40 -2.65
C SER A 226 3.12 -16.57 -3.64
N SER A 227 3.04 -15.25 -3.46
CA SER A 227 2.32 -14.34 -4.36
C SER A 227 2.94 -14.31 -5.75
N ILE A 228 4.27 -14.27 -5.83
CA ILE A 228 5.03 -14.31 -7.08
C ILE A 228 4.80 -15.65 -7.82
N ILE A 229 5.00 -16.77 -7.13
CA ILE A 229 4.81 -18.12 -7.71
C ILE A 229 3.38 -18.31 -8.19
N LYS A 230 2.38 -17.93 -7.36
CA LYS A 230 0.96 -17.97 -7.73
C LYS A 230 0.68 -17.16 -8.98
N THR A 231 1.24 -15.96 -9.09
CA THR A 231 1.05 -15.10 -10.26
C THR A 231 1.69 -15.69 -11.51
N ILE A 232 2.91 -16.20 -11.43
CA ILE A 232 3.59 -16.84 -12.55
C ILE A 232 2.82 -18.07 -13.01
N TYR A 233 2.35 -18.90 -12.08
CA TYR A 233 1.54 -20.07 -12.39
C TYR A 233 0.22 -19.69 -13.08
N ARG A 234 -0.51 -18.73 -12.51
CA ARG A 234 -1.79 -18.26 -13.04
C ARG A 234 -1.64 -17.59 -14.41
N THR A 235 -0.60 -16.80 -14.63
CA THR A 235 -0.40 -16.11 -15.90
C THR A 235 0.11 -17.02 -17.02
N LYS A 236 0.91 -18.05 -16.70
CA LYS A 236 1.55 -18.90 -17.71
C LYS A 236 0.87 -20.24 -17.90
N ILE A 237 0.31 -20.85 -16.84
CA ILE A 237 -0.17 -22.23 -16.84
C ILE A 237 -1.70 -22.29 -16.78
N SER A 238 -2.32 -21.91 -15.66
CA SER A 238 -3.77 -22.07 -15.48
C SER A 238 -4.60 -21.05 -16.26
N LYS A 239 -4.12 -19.83 -16.39
CA LYS A 239 -4.84 -18.67 -17.00
C LYS A 239 -6.17 -18.36 -16.32
N GLU A 240 -6.38 -18.83 -15.11
CA GLU A 240 -7.58 -18.67 -14.31
C GLU A 240 -7.33 -17.84 -13.05
N HIS A 241 -8.40 -17.25 -12.48
CA HIS A 241 -8.37 -16.48 -11.24
C HIS A 241 -7.35 -15.32 -11.22
N LEU A 242 -7.12 -14.70 -12.38
CA LEU A 242 -6.14 -13.62 -12.50
C LEU A 242 -6.59 -12.37 -11.74
N LEU A 243 -7.89 -12.06 -11.74
CA LEU A 243 -8.48 -10.88 -11.09
C LEU A 243 -9.08 -11.18 -9.69
N GLU A 244 -8.84 -12.37 -9.14
CA GLU A 244 -9.33 -12.71 -7.80
C GLU A 244 -8.68 -11.84 -6.73
N TRP A 245 -9.48 -11.06 -6.00
CA TRP A 245 -9.02 -10.20 -4.91
C TRP A 245 -10.13 -9.97 -3.88
N ILE A 246 -9.74 -9.51 -2.71
CA ILE A 246 -10.64 -9.12 -1.63
C ILE A 246 -10.47 -7.61 -1.41
N THR A 247 -11.57 -6.89 -1.18
CA THR A 247 -11.52 -5.45 -0.89
C THR A 247 -10.73 -5.19 0.40
N ALA A 248 -10.21 -3.97 0.57
CA ALA A 248 -9.49 -3.61 1.80
C ALA A 248 -10.42 -3.71 3.02
N GLU A 249 -11.67 -3.30 2.86
CA GLU A 249 -12.71 -3.37 3.91
C GLU A 249 -13.05 -4.82 4.28
N ASP A 250 -13.25 -5.69 3.29
CA ASP A 250 -13.52 -7.11 3.56
C ASP A 250 -12.32 -7.80 4.20
N ALA A 251 -11.10 -7.48 3.76
CA ALA A 251 -9.89 -7.98 4.39
C ALA A 251 -9.77 -7.53 5.86
N GLU A 252 -10.16 -6.29 6.16
CA GLU A 252 -10.17 -5.77 7.53
C GLU A 252 -11.25 -6.43 8.40
N LYS A 253 -12.46 -6.64 7.86
CA LYS A 253 -13.56 -7.34 8.55
C LYS A 253 -13.27 -8.82 8.79
N GLN A 254 -12.63 -9.50 7.83
CA GLN A 254 -12.29 -10.92 7.91
C GLN A 254 -11.03 -11.19 8.74
N ALA A 255 -10.19 -10.18 8.98
CA ALA A 255 -8.98 -10.35 9.75
C ALA A 255 -9.32 -10.71 11.20
N LYS A 256 -9.02 -11.95 11.57
CA LYS A 256 -9.20 -12.44 12.93
C LYS A 256 -8.31 -11.67 13.89
N THR A 257 -8.84 -11.41 15.08
CA THR A 257 -8.18 -10.57 16.11
C THR A 257 -7.68 -11.37 17.31
N ASP A 258 -7.69 -12.70 17.23
CA ASP A 258 -7.19 -13.60 18.28
C ASP A 258 -5.72 -13.97 18.05
N ILE A 259 -4.98 -14.14 19.13
CA ILE A 259 -3.54 -14.43 19.11
C ILE A 259 -3.20 -15.72 18.36
N VAL A 260 -4.03 -16.76 18.47
CA VAL A 260 -3.81 -18.05 17.79
C VAL A 260 -3.85 -17.89 16.28
N SER A 261 -4.74 -17.02 15.76
CA SER A 261 -4.83 -16.73 14.34
C SER A 261 -3.58 -16.00 13.82
N TYR A 262 -2.95 -15.13 14.62
CA TYR A 262 -1.68 -14.52 14.23
C TYR A 262 -0.56 -15.55 14.16
N TYR A 263 -0.45 -16.47 15.11
CA TYR A 263 0.53 -17.56 15.06
C TYR A 263 0.31 -18.50 13.86
N LYS A 264 -0.95 -18.81 13.52
CA LYS A 264 -1.29 -19.58 12.31
C LYS A 264 -0.96 -18.84 11.04
N PHE A 265 -1.28 -17.55 10.96
CA PHE A 265 -1.01 -16.74 9.77
C PHE A 265 0.49 -16.51 9.55
N MET A 266 1.24 -16.31 10.63
CA MET A 266 2.68 -16.07 10.62
C MET A 266 3.48 -17.36 10.93
N TRP A 267 2.99 -18.51 10.49
CA TRP A 267 3.64 -19.83 10.74
C TRP A 267 5.10 -19.84 10.29
N ALA A 268 5.45 -19.12 9.22
CA ALA A 268 6.82 -19.01 8.72
C ALA A 268 7.76 -18.37 9.77
N ASN A 269 7.29 -17.36 10.48
CA ASN A 269 8.05 -16.74 11.58
C ASN A 269 8.38 -17.76 12.65
N VAL A 270 7.40 -18.54 13.05
CA VAL A 270 7.58 -19.58 14.08
C VAL A 270 8.54 -20.68 13.61
N LEU A 271 8.35 -21.16 12.37
CA LEU A 271 9.20 -22.21 11.80
C LEU A 271 10.67 -21.76 11.73
N PHE A 272 10.93 -20.64 11.07
CA PHE A 272 12.30 -20.13 10.94
C PHE A 272 12.87 -19.70 12.30
N GLY A 273 12.05 -19.18 13.19
CA GLY A 273 12.46 -18.85 14.56
C GLY A 273 12.92 -20.08 15.35
N ILE A 274 12.18 -21.17 15.31
CA ILE A 274 12.57 -22.42 15.97
C ILE A 274 13.85 -22.99 15.34
N LEU A 275 13.98 -22.97 14.02
CA LEU A 275 15.19 -23.43 13.33
C LEU A 275 16.42 -22.61 13.74
N PHE A 276 16.31 -21.29 13.74
CA PHE A 276 17.42 -20.41 14.13
C PHE A 276 17.79 -20.56 15.61
N LEU A 277 16.80 -20.65 16.48
CA LEU A 277 17.01 -20.90 17.89
C LEU A 277 17.74 -22.24 18.13
N GLY A 278 17.29 -23.31 17.48
CA GLY A 278 17.92 -24.63 17.55
C GLY A 278 19.37 -24.62 17.06
N ILE A 279 19.62 -24.01 15.88
CA ILE A 279 20.98 -23.88 15.33
C ILE A 279 21.85 -23.03 16.28
N GLY A 280 21.33 -21.90 16.76
CA GLY A 280 22.06 -21.01 17.68
C GLY A 280 22.46 -21.70 18.98
N ILE A 281 21.58 -22.50 19.57
CA ILE A 281 21.88 -23.29 20.77
C ILE A 281 22.95 -24.36 20.46
N PHE A 282 22.79 -25.09 19.36
CA PHE A 282 23.72 -26.14 18.97
C PHE A 282 25.12 -25.58 18.66
N THR A 283 25.20 -24.48 17.94
CA THR A 283 26.46 -23.82 17.57
C THR A 283 26.97 -22.83 18.60
N LYS A 284 26.25 -22.61 19.71
CA LYS A 284 26.54 -21.62 20.76
C LYS A 284 26.67 -20.17 20.22
N GLN A 285 25.86 -19.83 19.25
CA GLN A 285 25.88 -18.53 18.59
C GLN A 285 24.74 -17.63 19.08
N ILE A 286 25.09 -16.55 19.78
CA ILE A 286 24.11 -15.67 20.44
C ILE A 286 23.20 -14.92 19.46
N LEU A 287 23.71 -14.54 18.27
CA LEU A 287 22.93 -13.80 17.28
C LEU A 287 21.80 -14.63 16.68
N GLU A 288 22.06 -15.91 16.42
CA GLU A 288 21.06 -16.86 15.92
C GLU A 288 20.00 -17.15 16.99
N ILE A 289 20.40 -17.23 18.26
CA ILE A 289 19.47 -17.37 19.39
C ILE A 289 18.55 -16.16 19.48
N ILE A 290 19.11 -14.95 19.47
CA ILE A 290 18.34 -13.70 19.54
C ILE A 290 17.41 -13.58 18.33
N GLY A 291 17.90 -13.81 17.12
CA GLY A 291 17.12 -13.77 15.90
C GLY A 291 15.97 -14.78 15.90
N GLY A 292 16.21 -16.00 16.39
CA GLY A 292 15.20 -17.03 16.56
C GLY A 292 14.10 -16.61 17.54
N ILE A 293 14.47 -16.00 18.69
CA ILE A 293 13.50 -15.47 19.67
C ILE A 293 12.67 -14.34 19.06
N ILE A 294 13.29 -13.39 18.38
CA ILE A 294 12.61 -12.26 17.72
C ILE A 294 11.56 -12.79 16.74
N TRP A 295 11.91 -13.77 15.92
CA TRP A 295 10.98 -14.32 14.93
C TRP A 295 9.82 -15.12 15.57
N ILE A 296 10.07 -15.85 16.65
CA ILE A 296 9.01 -16.56 17.40
C ILE A 296 8.04 -15.57 18.05
N LEU A 297 8.55 -14.41 18.51
CA LEU A 297 7.73 -13.37 19.12
C LEU A 297 7.00 -12.48 18.09
N GLY A 298 7.43 -12.47 16.83
CA GLY A 298 6.84 -11.65 15.76
C GLY A 298 5.31 -11.73 15.66
N PRO A 299 4.66 -12.92 15.70
CA PRO A 299 3.20 -13.01 15.71
C PRO A 299 2.54 -12.32 16.91
N LEU A 300 3.18 -12.36 18.08
CA LEU A 300 2.72 -11.68 19.29
C LEU A 300 2.80 -10.16 19.13
N GLU A 301 3.92 -9.66 18.59
CA GLU A 301 4.10 -8.24 18.27
C GLU A 301 3.03 -7.76 17.27
N ALA A 302 2.82 -8.50 16.19
CA ALA A 302 1.81 -8.20 15.18
C ALA A 302 0.39 -8.17 15.78
N TYR A 303 0.07 -9.09 16.69
CA TYR A 303 -1.19 -9.11 17.41
C TYR A 303 -1.38 -7.83 18.26
N TYR A 304 -0.40 -7.45 19.05
CA TYR A 304 -0.50 -6.26 19.92
C TYR A 304 -0.58 -4.96 19.11
N LEU A 305 0.17 -4.85 18.00
CA LEU A 305 0.11 -3.70 17.10
C LEU A 305 -1.22 -3.58 16.35
N SER A 306 -1.93 -4.70 16.20
CA SER A 306 -3.22 -4.76 15.49
C SER A 306 -4.42 -4.60 16.42
N LYS A 307 -4.20 -4.42 17.72
CA LYS A 307 -5.29 -4.09 18.65
C LYS A 307 -5.81 -2.70 18.35
N ASP A 308 -7.13 -2.59 18.23
CA ASP A 308 -7.79 -1.30 18.12
C ASP A 308 -7.48 -0.47 19.37
N THR A 309 -6.62 0.53 19.22
CA THR A 309 -6.54 1.61 20.19
C THR A 309 -7.78 2.47 19.98
N LYS A 310 -8.81 2.24 20.76
CA LYS A 310 -10.00 3.09 20.80
C LYS A 310 -9.63 4.45 21.40
N GLU A 311 -8.87 5.25 20.71
CA GLU A 311 -8.96 6.68 20.88
C GLU A 311 -10.10 7.18 20.00
N PHE A 312 -11.33 7.02 20.49
CA PHE A 312 -12.40 7.91 20.06
C PHE A 312 -11.93 9.32 20.45
N VAL A 313 -11.53 10.10 19.47
CA VAL A 313 -11.55 11.56 19.62
C VAL A 313 -13.03 11.87 19.85
N ALA A 314 -13.39 12.09 21.11
CA ALA A 314 -14.75 12.40 21.46
C ALA A 314 -15.16 13.62 20.62
N ILE A 315 -16.33 13.54 19.98
CA ILE A 315 -16.94 14.64 19.21
C ILE A 315 -16.93 15.95 20.03
N GLU A 316 -16.92 15.85 21.34
CA GLU A 316 -16.77 16.96 22.29
C GLU A 316 -15.48 17.79 22.16
N LYS A 317 -14.45 17.27 21.47
CA LYS A 317 -13.17 17.99 21.22
C LYS A 317 -13.16 18.75 19.90
N ILE A 318 -14.20 18.67 19.08
CA ILE A 318 -14.32 19.42 17.86
C ILE A 318 -14.63 20.87 18.21
N SER A 319 -13.91 21.84 17.63
CA SER A 319 -14.17 23.26 17.86
C SER A 319 -15.60 23.63 17.45
N LYS A 320 -16.17 24.67 18.06
CA LYS A 320 -17.48 25.15 17.69
C LYS A 320 -17.56 25.52 16.21
N GLN A 321 -16.51 26.13 15.69
CA GLN A 321 -16.40 26.51 14.29
C GLN A 321 -16.39 25.31 13.34
N ASP A 322 -15.62 24.24 13.69
CA ASP A 322 -15.58 23.00 12.90
C ASP A 322 -16.93 22.29 12.93
N LYS A 323 -17.62 22.33 14.08
CA LYS A 323 -18.97 21.75 14.20
C LYS A 323 -19.99 22.47 13.32
N GLU A 324 -19.96 23.81 13.29
CA GLU A 324 -20.80 24.64 12.41
C GLU A 324 -20.50 24.35 10.94
N TYR A 325 -19.23 24.26 10.55
CA TYR A 325 -18.81 23.89 9.21
C TYR A 325 -19.29 22.51 8.78
N LEU A 326 -19.17 21.49 9.66
CA LEU A 326 -19.64 20.13 9.39
C LEU A 326 -21.15 20.08 9.22
N LEU A 327 -21.91 20.81 10.05
CA LEU A 327 -23.37 20.91 9.93
C LEU A 327 -23.79 21.59 8.62
N GLU A 328 -23.14 22.70 8.26
CA GLU A 328 -23.42 23.39 6.99
C GLU A 328 -23.11 22.48 5.79
N THR A 329 -21.97 21.77 5.83
CA THR A 329 -21.60 20.82 4.78
C THR A 329 -22.59 19.67 4.68
N GLY A 330 -22.99 19.10 5.80
CA GLY A 330 -24.02 18.05 5.87
C GLY A 330 -25.35 18.53 5.29
N GLN A 331 -25.77 19.76 5.59
CA GLN A 331 -26.98 20.36 5.03
C GLN A 331 -26.89 20.55 3.50
N LYS A 332 -25.73 20.97 2.97
CA LYS A 332 -25.50 21.08 1.51
C LYS A 332 -25.61 19.72 0.82
N ILE A 333 -25.02 18.68 1.41
CA ILE A 333 -25.13 17.30 0.92
C ILE A 333 -26.59 16.82 0.93
N TRP A 334 -27.31 17.08 2.01
CA TRP A 334 -28.72 16.70 2.11
C TRP A 334 -29.59 17.43 1.08
N ASN A 335 -29.36 18.73 0.87
CA ASN A 335 -30.07 19.51 -0.12
C ASN A 335 -29.95 18.92 -1.53
N PHE A 336 -28.76 18.42 -1.91
CA PHE A 336 -28.58 17.73 -3.19
C PHE A 336 -29.60 16.58 -3.38
N PHE A 337 -29.76 15.72 -2.37
CA PHE A 337 -30.73 14.64 -2.45
C PHE A 337 -32.17 15.14 -2.44
N ASN A 338 -32.48 16.11 -1.60
CA ASN A 338 -33.82 16.69 -1.49
C ASN A 338 -34.28 17.37 -2.79
N ASP A 339 -33.40 18.09 -3.45
CA ASP A 339 -33.70 18.84 -4.67
C ASP A 339 -33.73 17.93 -5.91
N THR A 340 -32.99 16.85 -5.92
CA THR A 340 -32.84 15.99 -7.11
C THR A 340 -33.72 14.73 -7.08
N MET A 341 -34.25 14.33 -5.92
CA MET A 341 -35.13 13.17 -5.78
C MET A 341 -36.60 13.56 -5.94
N ASN A 342 -37.03 13.75 -7.17
CA ASN A 342 -38.38 14.17 -7.55
C ASN A 342 -39.04 13.14 -8.47
N GLU A 343 -40.25 13.42 -8.93
CA GLU A 343 -41.01 12.52 -9.84
C GLU A 343 -40.24 12.29 -11.16
N GLU A 344 -39.54 13.28 -11.70
CA GLU A 344 -38.77 13.15 -12.93
C GLU A 344 -37.61 12.12 -12.81
N ASN A 345 -37.10 11.92 -11.61
CA ASN A 345 -36.05 10.99 -11.28
C ASN A 345 -36.58 9.71 -10.58
N ASN A 346 -37.87 9.45 -10.63
CA ASN A 346 -38.54 8.33 -9.97
C ASN A 346 -38.23 8.25 -8.45
N PHE A 347 -38.02 9.38 -7.80
CA PHE A 347 -37.61 9.50 -6.40
C PHE A 347 -36.31 8.76 -6.07
N LEU A 348 -35.45 8.53 -7.07
CA LEU A 348 -34.13 7.92 -6.91
C LEU A 348 -33.03 8.99 -6.92
N PRO A 349 -31.96 8.83 -6.12
CA PRO A 349 -30.84 9.76 -6.15
C PRO A 349 -30.10 9.64 -7.49
N PRO A 350 -29.90 10.75 -8.20
CA PRO A 350 -29.13 10.72 -9.44
C PRO A 350 -27.65 10.41 -9.21
N ASP A 351 -26.97 9.97 -10.24
CA ASP A 351 -25.57 9.59 -10.17
C ASP A 351 -24.65 10.79 -9.91
N ASN A 352 -24.91 11.90 -10.63
CA ASN A 352 -24.15 13.13 -10.45
C ASN A 352 -24.90 14.36 -10.97
N TYR A 353 -24.38 15.52 -10.62
CA TYR A 353 -24.78 16.84 -11.07
C TYR A 353 -23.61 17.48 -11.83
N GLN A 354 -23.86 17.95 -13.06
CA GLN A 354 -22.82 18.47 -13.96
C GLN A 354 -23.27 19.81 -14.55
N GLU A 355 -22.77 20.91 -14.02
CA GLU A 355 -23.18 22.27 -14.38
C GLU A 355 -22.82 22.66 -15.84
N ASP A 356 -21.82 22.01 -16.43
CA ASP A 356 -21.29 22.29 -17.77
C ASP A 356 -21.97 21.51 -18.89
N ARG A 357 -23.02 20.72 -18.61
CA ARG A 357 -23.74 19.91 -19.58
C ARG A 357 -25.17 20.37 -19.81
N LYS A 358 -25.71 20.03 -21.01
CA LYS A 358 -27.12 20.31 -21.32
C LYS A 358 -28.07 19.58 -20.38
N GLU A 359 -27.75 18.35 -20.01
CA GLU A 359 -28.45 17.59 -18.96
C GLU A 359 -27.60 17.67 -17.69
N ILE A 360 -27.95 18.61 -16.83
CA ILE A 360 -27.23 18.91 -15.60
C ILE A 360 -27.30 17.69 -14.63
N ILE A 361 -28.41 16.97 -14.60
CA ILE A 361 -28.63 15.83 -13.71
C ILE A 361 -28.54 14.53 -14.52
N ALA A 362 -27.61 13.63 -14.13
CA ALA A 362 -27.52 12.31 -14.72
C ALA A 362 -28.66 11.41 -14.22
N LYS A 363 -29.68 11.19 -15.07
CA LYS A 363 -30.91 10.38 -14.77
C LYS A 363 -30.62 8.87 -14.68
N ARG A 364 -29.57 8.50 -13.98
CA ARG A 364 -29.20 7.12 -13.62
C ARG A 364 -28.81 7.09 -12.15
N THR A 365 -28.90 5.96 -11.50
CA THR A 365 -28.53 5.77 -10.09
C THR A 365 -27.70 4.53 -9.91
N SER A 366 -27.12 4.38 -8.75
CA SER A 366 -26.36 3.20 -8.33
C SER A 366 -26.75 2.77 -6.92
N PRO A 367 -26.49 1.52 -6.53
CA PRO A 367 -26.68 1.09 -5.14
C PRO A 367 -25.90 1.94 -4.13
N THR A 368 -24.72 2.46 -4.54
CA THR A 368 -23.90 3.36 -3.74
C THR A 368 -24.63 4.68 -3.44
N ASN A 369 -25.24 5.30 -4.46
CA ASN A 369 -25.96 6.55 -4.31
C ASN A 369 -27.19 6.39 -3.40
N ILE A 370 -27.90 5.27 -3.55
CA ILE A 370 -29.04 4.93 -2.67
C ILE A 370 -28.54 4.73 -1.22
N GLY A 371 -27.41 4.05 -1.05
CA GLY A 371 -26.80 3.85 0.27
C GLY A 371 -26.34 5.16 0.92
N LEU A 372 -25.69 6.06 0.18
CA LEU A 372 -25.26 7.38 0.65
C LEU A 372 -26.47 8.24 1.10
N ARG A 373 -27.52 8.27 0.29
CA ARG A 373 -28.77 8.96 0.67
C ARG A 373 -29.33 8.44 1.99
N ASN A 374 -29.40 7.14 2.18
CA ASN A 374 -29.92 6.54 3.41
C ASN A 374 -29.03 6.87 4.61
N ALA A 375 -27.69 6.88 4.43
CA ALA A 375 -26.77 7.31 5.48
C ALA A 375 -26.97 8.79 5.84
N CYS A 376 -27.12 9.68 4.86
CA CYS A 376 -27.41 11.09 5.11
C CYS A 376 -28.76 11.30 5.83
N TYR A 377 -29.79 10.52 5.50
CA TYR A 377 -31.09 10.56 6.19
C TYR A 377 -30.95 10.19 7.67
N CYS A 378 -30.18 9.17 8.00
CA CYS A 378 -29.94 8.78 9.39
C CYS A 378 -29.17 9.83 10.20
N LEU A 379 -28.41 10.71 9.53
CA LEU A 379 -27.65 11.79 10.18
C LEU A 379 -28.42 13.11 10.28
N SER A 380 -29.55 13.25 9.56
CA SER A 380 -30.38 14.47 9.54
C SER A 380 -31.49 14.47 10.60
N ILE A 381 -31.62 13.36 11.35
CA ILE A 381 -32.51 13.21 12.52
C ILE A 381 -31.67 13.39 13.79
#